data_0d9b11119149c04ef156bee248a8c729
#
_entry.id   0d9b11119149c04ef156bee248a8c729
#
_cell.length_a   1.000
_cell.length_b   1.000
_cell.length_c   1.000
_cell.angle_alpha   90.00
_cell.angle_beta   90.00
_cell.angle_gamma   90.00
#
_symmetry.space_group_name_H-M   'P 1'
#
loop_
_entity.id
_entity.type
_entity.pdbx_description
1 polymer ?
#
loop_
_entity_poly.entity_id
_entity_poly.type
_entity_poly.pdbx_seq_one_letter_code
_entity_poly.pdbx_strand_id
1 'polypeptide(L)'
;MELYLDSANLKEIEEAFELGFLTGLTTTPTFMHREGIDDVDSMILKLADIVPILQIEALGETADEIYAEAQRQLDMGLDIKKTVFKIPVSLEGVKACRMLRDKGMMVNVHLVYTLQQAYMAMEAGATYVCPLVGRLQDQGHDALELVGQCVDAVNYYGYDTKIMFSSVRNAEHVRNGMNIGVHTITVPWKIMKNLTENHFTTLGTDQFYEHTRMMTLKVKDILHGENPIVSTDTLLSEAIVKMTEYGFGAVIVEDLDGHVTGVFTDGDLRRKLINGRDILNKKMGEFDYGKPIAIEGEELLNEAHQLFTKHQVDTLLVLNNGKAVGMLDIQDLEKSR
;
A
#
# COMPACT_ATOMS: atom_id res chain seq x y z
N MET A 1 -17.59 -9.23 -10.33
CA MET A 1 -16.46 -10.17 -10.54
C MET A 1 -15.96 -10.63 -9.19
N GLU A 2 -15.93 -11.94 -8.95
CA GLU A 2 -15.39 -12.52 -7.72
C GLU A 2 -13.85 -12.52 -7.77
N LEU A 3 -13.19 -12.26 -6.64
CA LEU A 3 -11.74 -12.20 -6.55
C LEU A 3 -11.19 -13.32 -5.68
N TYR A 4 -10.33 -14.13 -6.28
CA TYR A 4 -9.61 -15.22 -5.63
C TYR A 4 -8.12 -14.89 -5.51
N LEU A 5 -7.50 -15.35 -4.43
CA LEU A 5 -6.05 -15.39 -4.31
C LEU A 5 -5.51 -16.65 -5.02
N ASP A 6 -4.36 -16.55 -5.69
CA ASP A 6 -3.64 -17.67 -6.31
C ASP A 6 -2.31 -17.91 -5.60
N SER A 7 -2.29 -18.78 -4.59
CA SER A 7 -1.12 -19.04 -3.75
C SER A 7 -1.18 -20.41 -3.04
N ALA A 8 -0.02 -20.88 -2.56
CA ALA A 8 0.11 -21.95 -1.56
C ALA A 8 0.98 -21.49 -0.36
N ASN A 9 1.45 -20.24 -0.36
CA ASN A 9 2.24 -19.69 0.73
C ASN A 9 1.32 -19.23 1.85
N LEU A 10 1.44 -19.85 3.02
CA LEU A 10 0.55 -19.61 4.15
C LEU A 10 0.56 -18.16 4.62
N LYS A 11 1.74 -17.53 4.66
CA LYS A 11 1.87 -16.13 5.09
C LYS A 11 1.16 -15.17 4.12
N GLU A 12 1.33 -15.39 2.81
CA GLU A 12 0.61 -14.60 1.80
C GLU A 12 -0.91 -14.78 1.91
N ILE A 13 -1.37 -15.99 2.23
CA ILE A 13 -2.79 -16.32 2.38
C ILE A 13 -3.36 -15.60 3.61
N GLU A 14 -2.69 -15.69 4.76
CA GLU A 14 -3.09 -15.00 5.98
C GLU A 14 -3.17 -13.48 5.75
N GLU A 15 -2.12 -12.85 5.21
CA GLU A 15 -2.09 -11.42 4.87
C GLU A 15 -3.21 -11.02 3.91
N ALA A 16 -3.45 -11.81 2.86
CA ALA A 16 -4.45 -11.49 1.85
C ALA A 16 -5.88 -11.58 2.39
N PHE A 17 -6.17 -12.58 3.23
CA PHE A 17 -7.52 -12.75 3.77
C PHE A 17 -7.86 -11.77 4.90
N GLU A 18 -6.86 -11.07 5.51
CA GLU A 18 -7.10 -9.90 6.36
C GLU A 18 -7.81 -8.76 5.63
N LEU A 19 -7.74 -8.69 4.29
CA LEU A 19 -8.51 -7.72 3.50
C LEU A 19 -10.04 -7.88 3.65
N GLY A 20 -10.53 -9.06 4.03
CA GLY A 20 -11.92 -9.32 4.40
C GLY A 20 -12.93 -9.39 3.24
N PHE A 21 -12.50 -9.28 1.98
CA PHE A 21 -13.39 -9.29 0.82
C PHE A 21 -13.08 -10.35 -0.24
N LEU A 22 -12.03 -11.16 -0.06
CA LEU A 22 -11.69 -12.20 -1.04
C LEU A 22 -12.73 -13.32 -1.01
N THR A 23 -13.13 -13.79 -2.18
CA THR A 23 -14.10 -14.88 -2.34
C THR A 23 -13.51 -16.22 -1.95
N GLY A 24 -12.21 -16.45 -2.23
CA GLY A 24 -11.57 -17.71 -1.92
C GLY A 24 -10.13 -17.80 -2.42
N LEU A 25 -9.60 -19.00 -2.36
CA LEU A 25 -8.23 -19.36 -2.71
C LEU A 25 -8.23 -20.38 -3.84
N THR A 26 -7.37 -20.18 -4.84
CA THR A 26 -6.96 -21.22 -5.77
C THR A 26 -5.53 -21.64 -5.45
N THR A 27 -5.29 -22.93 -5.42
CA THR A 27 -3.94 -23.49 -5.30
C THR A 27 -3.73 -24.60 -6.32
N THR A 28 -2.49 -25.03 -6.46
CA THR A 28 -2.13 -26.14 -7.37
C THR A 28 -1.02 -26.99 -6.75
N PRO A 29 -0.89 -28.28 -7.11
CA PRO A 29 0.23 -29.11 -6.66
C PRO A 29 1.59 -28.49 -7.00
N THR A 30 1.70 -27.77 -8.12
CA THR A 30 2.92 -27.05 -8.49
C THR A 30 3.29 -25.95 -7.49
N PHE A 31 2.32 -25.22 -6.97
CA PHE A 31 2.58 -24.20 -5.94
C PHE A 31 2.98 -24.85 -4.62
N MET A 32 2.26 -25.88 -4.19
CA MET A 32 2.59 -26.62 -2.97
C MET A 32 4.01 -27.21 -3.03
N HIS A 33 4.38 -27.81 -4.17
CA HIS A 33 5.74 -28.31 -4.38
C HIS A 33 6.81 -27.20 -4.29
N ARG A 34 6.57 -26.02 -4.86
CA ARG A 34 7.50 -24.88 -4.78
C ARG A 34 7.67 -24.33 -3.38
N GLU A 35 6.63 -24.39 -2.56
CA GLU A 35 6.65 -23.99 -1.15
C GLU A 35 7.24 -25.07 -0.24
N GLY A 36 7.66 -26.22 -0.80
CA GLY A 36 8.25 -27.32 -0.03
C GLY A 36 7.27 -28.03 0.90
N ILE A 37 5.99 -28.10 0.50
CA ILE A 37 4.95 -28.75 1.30
C ILE A 37 5.00 -30.25 1.06
N ASP A 38 5.43 -31.01 2.08
CA ASP A 38 5.52 -32.48 2.02
C ASP A 38 4.20 -33.15 2.39
N ASP A 39 3.44 -32.62 3.34
CA ASP A 39 2.11 -33.11 3.74
C ASP A 39 1.01 -32.23 3.13
N VAL A 40 0.61 -32.60 1.90
CA VAL A 40 -0.39 -31.88 1.12
C VAL A 40 -1.78 -31.95 1.78
N ASP A 41 -2.15 -33.09 2.34
CA ASP A 41 -3.47 -33.29 2.94
C ASP A 41 -3.66 -32.40 4.20
N SER A 42 -2.68 -32.39 5.09
CA SER A 42 -2.71 -31.49 6.25
C SER A 42 -2.73 -30.02 5.85
N MET A 43 -2.01 -29.64 4.79
CA MET A 43 -2.04 -28.28 4.28
C MET A 43 -3.43 -27.92 3.73
N ILE A 44 -4.05 -28.77 2.94
CA ILE A 44 -5.41 -28.57 2.40
C ILE A 44 -6.42 -28.32 3.52
N LEU A 45 -6.40 -29.12 4.58
CA LEU A 45 -7.28 -28.94 5.74
C LEU A 45 -7.04 -27.59 6.43
N LYS A 46 -5.77 -27.22 6.63
CA LYS A 46 -5.40 -25.93 7.21
C LYS A 46 -5.89 -24.76 6.35
N LEU A 47 -5.75 -24.83 5.04
CA LEU A 47 -6.25 -23.81 4.11
C LEU A 47 -7.77 -23.71 4.14
N ALA A 48 -8.48 -24.85 4.21
CA ALA A 48 -9.94 -24.88 4.30
C ALA A 48 -10.50 -24.18 5.55
N ASP A 49 -9.74 -24.15 6.63
CA ASP A 49 -10.13 -23.43 7.86
C ASP A 49 -9.95 -21.90 7.73
N ILE A 50 -9.04 -21.44 6.88
CA ILE A 50 -8.71 -20.02 6.73
C ILE A 50 -9.61 -19.33 5.70
N VAL A 51 -9.96 -20.02 4.59
CA VAL A 51 -10.54 -19.38 3.42
C VAL A 51 -12.02 -19.69 3.25
N PRO A 52 -12.85 -18.74 2.75
CA PRO A 52 -14.28 -18.96 2.52
C PRO A 52 -14.57 -20.07 1.50
N ILE A 53 -13.82 -20.08 0.38
CA ILE A 53 -13.90 -21.10 -0.67
C ILE A 53 -12.48 -21.53 -1.02
N LEU A 54 -12.25 -22.85 -1.01
CA LEU A 54 -10.97 -23.43 -1.39
C LEU A 54 -11.10 -24.20 -2.72
N GLN A 55 -10.26 -23.89 -3.68
CA GLN A 55 -10.15 -24.60 -4.95
C GLN A 55 -8.87 -25.44 -4.99
N ILE A 56 -9.00 -26.78 -5.03
CA ILE A 56 -7.92 -27.75 -4.99
C ILE A 56 -8.01 -28.75 -6.14
N GLU A 57 -6.88 -29.34 -6.52
CA GLU A 57 -6.85 -30.32 -7.58
C GLU A 57 -7.39 -31.69 -7.14
N ALA A 58 -8.24 -32.30 -8.00
CA ALA A 58 -8.56 -33.70 -7.94
C ALA A 58 -8.00 -34.36 -9.22
N LEU A 59 -6.96 -35.17 -9.07
CA LEU A 59 -6.22 -35.73 -10.16
C LEU A 59 -6.47 -37.24 -10.29
N GLY A 60 -6.47 -37.73 -11.52
CA GLY A 60 -6.57 -39.14 -11.92
C GLY A 60 -6.44 -39.27 -13.43
N GLU A 61 -6.16 -40.44 -13.93
CA GLU A 61 -6.08 -40.74 -15.36
C GLU A 61 -7.47 -41.00 -15.96
N THR A 62 -8.39 -41.52 -15.16
CA THR A 62 -9.76 -41.84 -15.54
C THR A 62 -10.78 -41.02 -14.75
N ALA A 63 -11.98 -40.88 -15.26
CA ALA A 63 -13.07 -40.19 -14.58
C ALA A 63 -13.39 -40.78 -13.20
N ASP A 64 -13.31 -42.12 -13.08
CA ASP A 64 -13.57 -42.81 -11.82
C ASP A 64 -12.48 -42.53 -10.78
N GLU A 65 -11.19 -42.44 -11.19
CA GLU A 65 -10.07 -42.04 -10.31
C GLU A 65 -10.18 -40.61 -9.86
N ILE A 66 -10.53 -39.66 -10.73
CA ILE A 66 -10.75 -38.25 -10.39
C ILE A 66 -11.89 -38.14 -9.37
N TYR A 67 -12.99 -38.87 -9.60
CA TYR A 67 -14.11 -38.89 -8.67
C TYR A 67 -13.71 -39.47 -7.32
N ALA A 68 -12.97 -40.56 -7.30
CA ALA A 68 -12.48 -41.23 -6.08
C ALA A 68 -11.56 -40.28 -5.27
N GLU A 69 -10.69 -39.55 -5.96
CA GLU A 69 -9.79 -38.58 -5.30
C GLU A 69 -10.60 -37.40 -4.68
N ALA A 70 -11.55 -36.83 -5.42
CA ALA A 70 -12.42 -35.79 -4.87
C ALA A 70 -13.21 -36.28 -3.64
N GLN A 71 -13.73 -37.53 -3.69
CA GLN A 71 -14.41 -38.14 -2.56
C GLN A 71 -13.47 -38.35 -1.37
N ARG A 72 -12.25 -38.86 -1.61
CA ARG A 72 -11.22 -39.03 -0.57
C ARG A 72 -10.92 -37.70 0.15
N GLN A 73 -10.80 -36.62 -0.64
CA GLN A 73 -10.55 -35.30 -0.07
C GLN A 73 -11.72 -34.79 0.77
N LEU A 74 -12.98 -35.05 0.37
CA LEU A 74 -14.14 -34.74 1.23
C LEU A 74 -14.14 -35.59 2.52
N ASP A 75 -13.78 -36.88 2.42
CA ASP A 75 -13.75 -37.78 3.57
C ASP A 75 -12.67 -37.40 4.61
N MET A 76 -11.67 -36.57 4.22
CA MET A 76 -10.72 -35.94 5.14
C MET A 76 -11.39 -34.88 6.04
N GLY A 77 -12.60 -34.43 5.75
CA GLY A 77 -13.33 -33.44 6.54
C GLY A 77 -13.61 -32.10 5.84
N LEU A 78 -13.36 -32.00 4.53
CA LEU A 78 -13.68 -30.79 3.79
C LEU A 78 -15.19 -30.56 3.64
N ASP A 79 -15.61 -29.30 3.70
CA ASP A 79 -17.01 -28.90 3.47
C ASP A 79 -17.29 -28.85 1.95
N ILE A 80 -18.19 -29.70 1.48
CA ILE A 80 -18.63 -29.76 0.09
C ILE A 80 -19.15 -28.40 -0.45
N LYS A 81 -19.68 -27.54 0.42
CA LYS A 81 -20.19 -26.21 0.04
C LYS A 81 -19.09 -25.17 -0.09
N LYS A 82 -17.89 -25.45 0.43
CA LYS A 82 -16.74 -24.54 0.44
C LYS A 82 -15.57 -25.05 -0.41
N THR A 83 -15.68 -26.28 -0.94
CA THR A 83 -14.62 -26.90 -1.72
C THR A 83 -14.98 -26.97 -3.19
N VAL A 84 -14.08 -26.54 -4.05
CA VAL A 84 -14.18 -26.64 -5.50
C VAL A 84 -13.05 -27.55 -6.01
N PHE A 85 -13.42 -28.62 -6.70
CA PHE A 85 -12.46 -29.54 -7.27
C PHE A 85 -12.00 -29.07 -8.64
N LYS A 86 -10.70 -28.82 -8.78
CA LYS A 86 -10.09 -28.42 -10.04
C LYS A 86 -9.72 -29.67 -10.83
N ILE A 87 -10.11 -29.72 -12.08
CA ILE A 87 -9.91 -30.88 -12.96
C ILE A 87 -9.32 -30.40 -14.29
N PRO A 88 -8.20 -30.97 -14.76
CA PRO A 88 -7.68 -30.68 -16.10
C PRO A 88 -8.69 -31.03 -17.18
N VAL A 89 -8.84 -30.14 -18.18
CA VAL A 89 -9.73 -30.43 -19.31
C VAL A 89 -9.23 -31.60 -20.14
N SER A 90 -10.04 -32.62 -20.25
CA SER A 90 -9.84 -33.82 -21.09
C SER A 90 -11.20 -34.52 -21.25
N LEU A 91 -11.25 -35.59 -22.07
CA LEU A 91 -12.49 -36.35 -22.18
C LEU A 91 -12.87 -37.00 -20.83
N GLU A 92 -11.92 -37.60 -20.14
CA GLU A 92 -12.14 -38.11 -18.77
C GLU A 92 -12.45 -37.03 -17.76
N GLY A 93 -11.77 -35.86 -17.86
CA GLY A 93 -12.04 -34.70 -16.98
C GLY A 93 -13.43 -34.17 -17.12
N VAL A 94 -14.01 -34.00 -18.32
CA VAL A 94 -15.39 -33.52 -18.48
C VAL A 94 -16.41 -34.58 -18.03
N LYS A 95 -16.11 -35.87 -18.20
CA LYS A 95 -16.91 -36.98 -17.67
C LYS A 95 -16.91 -36.95 -16.13
N ALA A 96 -15.74 -36.80 -15.50
CA ALA A 96 -15.60 -36.65 -14.05
C ALA A 96 -16.33 -35.41 -13.56
N CYS A 97 -16.23 -34.29 -14.27
CA CYS A 97 -16.96 -33.07 -13.97
C CYS A 97 -18.47 -33.35 -13.83
N ARG A 98 -19.05 -34.03 -14.81
CA ARG A 98 -20.48 -34.37 -14.75
C ARG A 98 -20.82 -35.26 -13.55
N MET A 99 -20.00 -36.28 -13.27
CA MET A 99 -20.18 -37.19 -12.14
C MET A 99 -20.19 -36.42 -10.78
N LEU A 100 -19.24 -35.54 -10.62
CA LEU A 100 -19.12 -34.70 -9.39
C LEU A 100 -20.29 -33.70 -9.26
N ARG A 101 -20.65 -33.04 -10.36
CA ARG A 101 -21.78 -32.11 -10.40
C ARG A 101 -23.12 -32.78 -10.04
N ASP A 102 -23.35 -34.03 -10.49
CA ASP A 102 -24.52 -34.83 -10.15
C ASP A 102 -24.61 -35.17 -8.64
N LYS A 103 -23.47 -35.06 -7.92
CA LYS A 103 -23.38 -35.19 -6.46
C LYS A 103 -23.42 -33.86 -5.72
N GLY A 104 -23.62 -32.75 -6.42
CA GLY A 104 -23.67 -31.41 -5.83
C GLY A 104 -22.31 -30.79 -5.52
N MET A 105 -21.21 -31.38 -5.95
CA MET A 105 -19.86 -30.84 -5.77
C MET A 105 -19.62 -29.70 -6.76
N MET A 106 -18.89 -28.68 -6.33
CA MET A 106 -18.42 -27.60 -7.22
C MET A 106 -17.18 -28.04 -7.97
N VAL A 107 -17.13 -27.75 -9.28
CA VAL A 107 -16.04 -28.16 -10.16
C VAL A 107 -15.50 -26.98 -10.96
N ASN A 108 -14.18 -26.85 -11.01
CA ASN A 108 -13.46 -25.95 -11.89
C ASN A 108 -12.71 -26.75 -12.94
N VAL A 109 -13.18 -26.71 -14.19
CA VAL A 109 -12.44 -27.30 -15.31
C VAL A 109 -11.39 -26.31 -15.81
N HIS A 110 -10.12 -26.61 -15.59
CA HIS A 110 -9.00 -25.74 -15.88
C HIS A 110 -8.05 -26.28 -16.96
N LEU A 111 -6.93 -25.60 -17.20
CA LEU A 111 -6.03 -25.83 -18.34
C LEU A 111 -6.76 -25.70 -19.68
N VAL A 112 -7.71 -24.76 -19.75
CA VAL A 112 -8.48 -24.49 -20.96
C VAL A 112 -7.69 -23.52 -21.84
N TYR A 113 -7.52 -23.88 -23.11
CA TYR A 113 -6.76 -23.13 -24.12
C TYR A 113 -7.54 -22.87 -25.40
N THR A 114 -8.75 -23.45 -25.54
CA THR A 114 -9.60 -23.27 -26.72
C THR A 114 -11.08 -23.09 -26.31
N LEU A 115 -11.87 -22.46 -27.18
CA LEU A 115 -13.29 -22.29 -26.95
C LEU A 115 -14.03 -23.68 -26.96
N GLN A 116 -13.59 -24.61 -27.76
CA GLN A 116 -14.18 -25.96 -27.82
C GLN A 116 -13.95 -26.71 -26.50
N GLN A 117 -12.79 -26.56 -25.86
CA GLN A 117 -12.54 -27.12 -24.53
C GLN A 117 -13.47 -26.49 -23.48
N ALA A 118 -13.60 -25.15 -23.53
CA ALA A 118 -14.52 -24.42 -22.64
C ALA A 118 -15.97 -24.88 -22.83
N TYR A 119 -16.41 -25.03 -24.08
CA TYR A 119 -17.75 -25.51 -24.41
C TYR A 119 -18.02 -26.90 -23.81
N MET A 120 -17.12 -27.85 -23.95
CA MET A 120 -17.29 -29.20 -23.37
C MET A 120 -17.38 -29.16 -21.84
N ALA A 121 -16.64 -28.29 -21.20
CA ALA A 121 -16.71 -28.09 -19.75
C ALA A 121 -18.04 -27.46 -19.31
N MET A 122 -18.56 -26.48 -20.07
CA MET A 122 -19.87 -25.86 -19.84
C MET A 122 -21.00 -26.88 -19.97
N GLU A 123 -20.99 -27.72 -21.03
CA GLU A 123 -21.97 -28.79 -21.25
C GLU A 123 -21.93 -29.86 -20.13
N ALA A 124 -20.74 -30.14 -19.58
CA ALA A 124 -20.61 -30.99 -18.41
C ALA A 124 -21.15 -30.39 -17.10
N GLY A 125 -21.55 -29.11 -17.13
CA GLY A 125 -22.11 -28.40 -15.99
C GLY A 125 -21.05 -27.86 -15.02
N ALA A 126 -19.81 -27.61 -15.46
CA ALA A 126 -18.75 -27.03 -14.64
C ALA A 126 -19.20 -25.75 -13.91
N THR A 127 -18.90 -25.64 -12.63
CA THR A 127 -19.16 -24.41 -11.86
C THR A 127 -18.26 -23.27 -12.35
N TYR A 128 -17.01 -23.60 -12.65
CA TYR A 128 -16.04 -22.67 -13.22
C TYR A 128 -15.37 -23.29 -14.44
N VAL A 129 -15.09 -22.46 -15.42
CA VAL A 129 -14.23 -22.79 -16.57
C VAL A 129 -13.06 -21.79 -16.54
N CYS A 130 -11.84 -22.29 -16.59
CA CYS A 130 -10.65 -21.54 -16.26
C CYS A 130 -9.64 -21.49 -17.43
N PRO A 131 -9.78 -20.52 -18.37
CA PRO A 131 -8.77 -20.23 -19.39
C PRO A 131 -7.46 -19.73 -18.77
N LEU A 132 -6.33 -20.23 -19.27
CA LEU A 132 -4.99 -19.87 -18.78
C LEU A 132 -4.38 -18.74 -19.60
N VAL A 133 -4.80 -17.51 -19.33
CA VAL A 133 -4.45 -16.32 -20.11
C VAL A 133 -2.95 -16.09 -20.22
N GLY A 134 -2.24 -16.01 -19.10
CA GLY A 134 -0.80 -15.75 -19.13
C GLY A 134 -0.02 -16.79 -19.92
N ARG A 135 -0.39 -18.08 -19.84
CA ARG A 135 0.28 -19.14 -20.61
C ARG A 135 0.01 -19.04 -22.12
N LEU A 136 -1.21 -18.65 -22.51
CA LEU A 136 -1.53 -18.42 -23.93
C LEU A 136 -0.74 -17.24 -24.49
N GLN A 137 -0.65 -16.15 -23.73
CA GLN A 137 0.11 -14.96 -24.13
C GLN A 137 1.62 -15.23 -24.16
N ASP A 138 2.17 -16.04 -23.25
CA ASP A 138 3.57 -16.50 -23.30
C ASP A 138 3.89 -17.20 -24.63
N GLN A 139 2.88 -17.78 -25.30
CA GLN A 139 2.99 -18.46 -26.60
C GLN A 139 2.59 -17.57 -27.80
N GLY A 140 2.27 -16.28 -27.54
CA GLY A 140 1.90 -15.31 -28.57
C GLY A 140 0.46 -15.39 -29.08
N HIS A 141 -0.42 -16.13 -28.36
CA HIS A 141 -1.85 -16.21 -28.72
C HIS A 141 -2.66 -15.05 -28.13
N ASP A 142 -3.75 -14.69 -28.82
CA ASP A 142 -4.74 -13.74 -28.30
C ASP A 142 -5.64 -14.44 -27.27
N ALA A 143 -5.17 -14.42 -26.02
CA ALA A 143 -5.88 -15.04 -24.92
C ALA A 143 -7.11 -14.22 -24.49
N LEU A 144 -7.11 -12.91 -24.73
CA LEU A 144 -8.24 -12.05 -24.33
C LEU A 144 -9.43 -12.28 -25.23
N GLU A 145 -9.22 -12.51 -26.53
CA GLU A 145 -10.27 -12.91 -27.46
C GLU A 145 -10.93 -14.23 -27.02
N LEU A 146 -10.13 -15.24 -26.66
CA LEU A 146 -10.66 -16.52 -26.15
C LEU A 146 -11.52 -16.32 -24.90
N VAL A 147 -11.07 -15.52 -23.94
CA VAL A 147 -11.83 -15.28 -22.70
C VAL A 147 -13.14 -14.57 -23.02
N GLY A 148 -13.10 -13.57 -23.91
CA GLY A 148 -14.30 -12.87 -24.38
C GLY A 148 -15.30 -13.82 -25.01
N GLN A 149 -14.85 -14.69 -25.93
CA GLN A 149 -15.70 -15.72 -26.55
C GLN A 149 -16.30 -16.69 -25.50
N CYS A 150 -15.57 -17.05 -24.44
CA CYS A 150 -16.09 -17.88 -23.37
C CYS A 150 -17.18 -17.15 -22.57
N VAL A 151 -16.99 -15.86 -22.25
CA VAL A 151 -18.01 -15.04 -21.56
C VAL A 151 -19.25 -14.88 -22.42
N ASP A 152 -19.08 -14.58 -23.71
CA ASP A 152 -20.19 -14.46 -24.67
C ASP A 152 -20.98 -15.75 -24.81
N ALA A 153 -20.30 -16.91 -24.84
CA ALA A 153 -20.97 -18.21 -24.90
C ALA A 153 -21.82 -18.49 -23.66
N VAL A 154 -21.29 -18.19 -22.45
CA VAL A 154 -22.06 -18.32 -21.21
C VAL A 154 -23.34 -17.47 -21.27
N ASN A 155 -23.20 -16.21 -21.67
CA ASN A 155 -24.32 -15.27 -21.74
C ASN A 155 -25.34 -15.66 -22.83
N TYR A 156 -24.84 -16.05 -24.02
CA TYR A 156 -25.69 -16.35 -25.16
C TYR A 156 -26.52 -17.65 -25.00
N TYR A 157 -25.90 -18.68 -24.45
CA TYR A 157 -26.55 -19.96 -24.23
C TYR A 157 -27.18 -20.12 -22.85
N GLY A 158 -26.92 -19.20 -21.92
CA GLY A 158 -27.49 -19.21 -20.57
C GLY A 158 -26.91 -20.30 -19.68
N TYR A 159 -25.62 -20.57 -19.79
CA TYR A 159 -24.94 -21.52 -18.89
C TYR A 159 -24.81 -20.96 -17.48
N ASP A 160 -25.02 -21.81 -16.48
CA ASP A 160 -24.78 -21.52 -15.07
C ASP A 160 -23.30 -21.77 -14.70
N THR A 161 -22.41 -21.34 -15.56
CA THR A 161 -20.96 -21.51 -15.44
C THR A 161 -20.29 -20.15 -15.28
N LYS A 162 -19.32 -20.04 -14.39
CA LYS A 162 -18.51 -18.85 -14.21
C LYS A 162 -17.18 -18.96 -14.96
N ILE A 163 -16.86 -18.00 -15.81
CA ILE A 163 -15.54 -17.92 -16.45
C ILE A 163 -14.55 -17.32 -15.47
N MET A 164 -13.48 -18.06 -15.17
CA MET A 164 -12.40 -17.66 -14.27
C MET A 164 -11.15 -17.26 -15.07
N PHE A 165 -10.82 -15.98 -15.05
CA PHE A 165 -9.56 -15.48 -15.64
C PHE A 165 -8.40 -15.90 -14.75
N SER A 166 -7.43 -16.63 -15.31
CA SER A 166 -6.33 -17.19 -14.54
C SER A 166 -4.97 -17.03 -15.20
N SER A 167 -3.91 -17.47 -14.51
CA SER A 167 -2.53 -17.25 -14.94
C SER A 167 -2.19 -15.75 -15.09
N VAL A 168 -2.68 -14.95 -14.15
CA VAL A 168 -2.46 -13.50 -14.11
C VAL A 168 -0.98 -13.18 -13.88
N ARG A 169 -0.42 -12.29 -14.70
CA ARG A 169 1.01 -11.93 -14.70
C ARG A 169 1.28 -10.49 -14.23
N ASN A 170 0.29 -9.62 -14.34
CA ASN A 170 0.41 -8.19 -14.05
C ASN A 170 -0.95 -7.56 -13.78
N ALA A 171 -0.96 -6.28 -13.33
CA ALA A 171 -2.19 -5.53 -13.05
C ALA A 171 -3.05 -5.29 -14.32
N GLU A 172 -2.43 -5.25 -15.50
CA GLU A 172 -3.17 -5.08 -16.75
C GLU A 172 -4.08 -6.28 -17.04
N HIS A 173 -3.66 -7.50 -16.71
CA HIS A 173 -4.53 -8.69 -16.81
C HIS A 173 -5.79 -8.52 -15.95
N VAL A 174 -5.68 -7.96 -14.75
CA VAL A 174 -6.84 -7.73 -13.88
C VAL A 174 -7.80 -6.73 -14.53
N ARG A 175 -7.26 -5.60 -15.05
CA ARG A 175 -8.04 -4.60 -15.80
C ARG A 175 -8.73 -5.22 -17.02
N ASN A 176 -8.02 -6.03 -17.79
CA ASN A 176 -8.56 -6.70 -18.98
C ASN A 176 -9.68 -7.68 -18.61
N GLY A 177 -9.52 -8.46 -17.53
CA GLY A 177 -10.58 -9.31 -17.00
C GLY A 177 -11.85 -8.54 -16.64
N MET A 178 -11.69 -7.37 -15.99
CA MET A 178 -12.83 -6.49 -15.69
C MET A 178 -13.51 -5.95 -16.95
N ASN A 179 -12.73 -5.51 -17.94
CA ASN A 179 -13.25 -4.96 -19.19
C ASN A 179 -14.01 -6.00 -20.02
N ILE A 180 -13.54 -7.25 -20.03
CA ILE A 180 -14.20 -8.37 -20.73
C ILE A 180 -15.47 -8.79 -19.99
N GLY A 181 -15.59 -8.51 -18.69
CA GLY A 181 -16.73 -8.91 -17.88
C GLY A 181 -16.65 -10.36 -17.40
N VAL A 182 -15.46 -10.84 -17.06
CA VAL A 182 -15.32 -12.21 -16.50
C VAL A 182 -16.04 -12.32 -15.17
N HIS A 183 -16.52 -13.50 -14.85
CA HIS A 183 -17.27 -13.74 -13.63
C HIS A 183 -16.35 -13.76 -12.41
N THR A 184 -15.17 -14.35 -12.57
CA THR A 184 -14.18 -14.51 -11.49
C THR A 184 -12.78 -14.34 -12.01
N ILE A 185 -11.84 -14.00 -11.12
CA ILE A 185 -10.42 -13.90 -11.43
C ILE A 185 -9.60 -14.44 -10.26
N THR A 186 -8.50 -15.12 -10.54
CA THR A 186 -7.54 -15.54 -9.52
C THR A 186 -6.21 -14.82 -9.74
N VAL A 187 -5.71 -14.16 -8.68
CA VAL A 187 -4.60 -13.21 -8.75
C VAL A 187 -3.52 -13.58 -7.71
N PRO A 188 -2.25 -13.73 -8.12
CA PRO A 188 -1.14 -13.91 -7.19
C PRO A 188 -0.98 -12.71 -6.24
N TRP A 189 -0.60 -12.98 -4.98
CA TRP A 189 -0.46 -11.94 -3.95
C TRP A 189 0.46 -10.79 -4.37
N LYS A 190 1.59 -11.12 -4.98
CA LYS A 190 2.54 -10.12 -5.51
C LYS A 190 1.89 -9.10 -6.44
N ILE A 191 0.87 -9.51 -7.21
CA ILE A 191 0.16 -8.62 -8.12
C ILE A 191 -0.98 -7.92 -7.38
N MET A 192 -1.71 -8.67 -6.57
CA MET A 192 -2.89 -8.17 -5.86
C MET A 192 -2.57 -6.96 -4.97
N LYS A 193 -1.52 -7.03 -4.17
CA LYS A 193 -1.12 -5.93 -3.27
C LYS A 193 -0.72 -4.64 -3.99
N ASN A 194 -0.31 -4.73 -5.26
CA ASN A 194 0.07 -3.57 -6.07
C ASN A 194 -1.11 -2.96 -6.85
N LEU A 195 -2.32 -3.54 -6.77
CA LEU A 195 -3.48 -3.01 -7.50
C LEU A 195 -3.98 -1.66 -6.99
N THR A 196 -3.65 -1.31 -5.75
CA THR A 196 -3.99 -0.02 -5.13
C THR A 196 -2.87 1.01 -5.24
N GLU A 197 -1.69 0.63 -5.71
CA GLU A 197 -0.54 1.52 -5.79
C GLU A 197 -0.68 2.49 -6.97
N ASN A 198 -0.57 3.78 -6.68
CA ASN A 198 -0.54 4.83 -7.68
C ASN A 198 0.22 6.06 -7.14
N HIS A 199 1.16 6.56 -7.94
CA HIS A 199 1.95 7.73 -7.58
C HIS A 199 1.10 8.97 -7.26
N PHE A 200 0.04 9.22 -8.04
CA PHE A 200 -0.84 10.38 -7.77
C PHE A 200 -1.65 10.21 -6.48
N THR A 201 -2.01 8.98 -6.13
CA THR A 201 -2.66 8.69 -4.84
C THR A 201 -1.72 9.01 -3.69
N THR A 202 -0.45 8.58 -3.77
CA THR A 202 0.57 8.89 -2.77
C THR A 202 0.76 10.38 -2.61
N LEU A 203 0.98 11.11 -3.73
CA LEU A 203 1.12 12.57 -3.71
C LEU A 203 -0.10 13.27 -3.09
N GLY A 204 -1.31 12.85 -3.48
CA GLY A 204 -2.55 13.43 -2.93
C GLY A 204 -2.69 13.16 -1.43
N THR A 205 -2.35 11.95 -0.99
CA THR A 205 -2.38 11.58 0.42
C THR A 205 -1.37 12.39 1.23
N ASP A 206 -0.14 12.53 0.74
CA ASP A 206 0.91 13.33 1.38
C ASP A 206 0.47 14.80 1.52
N GLN A 207 -0.16 15.36 0.46
CA GLN A 207 -0.73 16.70 0.52
C GLN A 207 -1.85 16.84 1.56
N PHE A 208 -2.72 15.83 1.68
CA PHE A 208 -3.77 15.84 2.70
C PHE A 208 -3.21 15.81 4.11
N TYR A 209 -2.19 14.99 4.37
CA TYR A 209 -1.50 14.96 5.66
C TYR A 209 -0.85 16.31 5.96
N GLU A 210 -0.14 16.90 5.00
CA GLU A 210 0.50 18.19 5.17
C GLU A 210 -0.52 19.31 5.44
N HIS A 211 -1.58 19.41 4.65
CA HIS A 211 -2.62 20.41 4.86
C HIS A 211 -3.33 20.22 6.21
N THR A 212 -3.61 18.97 6.61
CA THR A 212 -4.24 18.68 7.90
C THR A 212 -3.32 19.11 9.04
N ARG A 213 -2.03 18.80 8.95
CA ARG A 213 -1.01 19.19 9.92
C ARG A 213 -0.94 20.72 10.08
N MET A 214 -0.86 21.44 8.96
CA MET A 214 -0.82 22.91 8.97
C MET A 214 -2.06 23.54 9.59
N MET A 215 -3.22 22.90 9.48
CA MET A 215 -4.50 23.38 10.02
C MET A 215 -4.81 22.92 11.44
N THR A 216 -4.10 21.95 11.98
CA THR A 216 -4.42 21.35 13.29
C THR A 216 -3.32 21.48 14.33
N LEU A 217 -2.05 21.47 13.92
CA LEU A 217 -0.94 21.63 14.84
C LEU A 217 -0.68 23.09 15.14
N LYS A 218 -0.31 23.35 16.39
CA LYS A 218 0.10 24.65 16.88
C LYS A 218 1.61 24.79 16.82
N VAL A 219 2.07 26.02 16.75
CA VAL A 219 3.51 26.34 16.73
C VAL A 219 4.24 25.70 17.92
N LYS A 220 3.66 25.74 19.12
CA LYS A 220 4.24 25.12 20.32
C LYS A 220 4.46 23.62 20.23
N ASP A 221 3.68 22.91 19.39
CA ASP A 221 3.70 21.44 19.29
C ASP A 221 4.94 20.94 18.54
N ILE A 222 5.61 21.82 17.78
CA ILE A 222 6.82 21.51 17.01
C ILE A 222 8.07 22.26 17.47
N LEU A 223 7.98 23.03 18.56
CA LEU A 223 9.15 23.72 19.09
C LEU A 223 10.19 22.73 19.63
N HIS A 224 11.44 23.01 19.33
CA HIS A 224 12.57 22.31 19.96
C HIS A 224 12.73 22.73 21.42
N GLY A 225 13.09 21.78 22.30
CA GLY A 225 13.12 22.02 23.76
C GLY A 225 14.15 23.03 24.25
N GLU A 226 15.24 23.25 23.51
CA GLU A 226 16.30 24.18 23.87
C GLU A 226 16.58 25.18 22.75
N ASN A 227 16.62 26.46 23.12
CA ASN A 227 16.84 27.54 22.18
C ASN A 227 18.12 28.30 22.53
N PRO A 228 18.91 28.79 21.56
CA PRO A 228 20.09 29.59 21.81
C PRO A 228 19.66 30.99 22.28
N ILE A 229 19.79 31.23 23.58
CA ILE A 229 19.56 32.55 24.22
C ILE A 229 20.89 33.09 24.68
N VAL A 230 21.15 34.35 24.39
CA VAL A 230 22.34 35.10 24.82
C VAL A 230 21.93 36.43 25.44
N SER A 231 22.78 37.00 26.33
CA SER A 231 22.52 38.31 26.86
C SER A 231 23.13 39.42 25.99
N THR A 232 22.68 40.66 26.19
CA THR A 232 23.29 41.83 25.56
C THR A 232 24.76 41.99 25.88
N ASP A 233 25.27 41.41 27.00
CA ASP A 233 26.70 41.40 27.37
C ASP A 233 27.53 40.31 26.76
N THR A 234 26.91 39.31 26.12
CA THR A 234 27.60 38.19 25.44
C THR A 234 28.40 38.68 24.23
N LEU A 235 29.60 38.16 24.00
CA LEU A 235 30.36 38.51 22.83
C LEU A 235 29.76 37.87 21.57
N LEU A 236 29.91 38.54 20.42
CA LEU A 236 29.41 38.00 19.15
C LEU A 236 30.04 36.63 18.82
N SER A 237 31.35 36.43 19.11
CA SER A 237 32.02 35.17 18.96
C SER A 237 31.40 34.01 19.73
N GLU A 238 30.91 34.26 20.96
CA GLU A 238 30.23 33.30 21.81
C GLU A 238 28.79 33.05 21.29
N ALA A 239 28.11 34.09 20.81
CA ALA A 239 26.81 33.94 20.19
C ALA A 239 26.83 33.04 18.94
N ILE A 240 27.86 33.21 18.09
CA ILE A 240 28.04 32.35 16.89
C ILE A 240 28.30 30.88 17.28
N VAL A 241 29.05 30.64 18.35
CA VAL A 241 29.26 29.25 18.85
C VAL A 241 27.93 28.67 19.27
N LYS A 242 27.11 29.40 20.03
CA LYS A 242 25.76 28.93 20.41
C LYS A 242 24.86 28.67 19.22
N MET A 243 24.83 29.55 18.20
CA MET A 243 24.07 29.28 16.96
C MET A 243 24.44 27.93 16.35
N THR A 244 25.74 27.62 16.34
CA THR A 244 26.25 26.37 15.77
C THR A 244 25.91 25.15 16.64
N GLU A 245 26.09 25.25 17.96
CA GLU A 245 25.82 24.17 18.92
C GLU A 245 24.35 23.74 18.91
N TYR A 246 23.45 24.70 18.80
CA TYR A 246 22.01 24.44 18.77
C TYR A 246 21.45 24.16 17.35
N GLY A 247 22.29 24.31 16.33
CA GLY A 247 21.86 24.09 14.93
C GLY A 247 20.87 25.11 14.39
N PHE A 248 20.73 26.27 15.05
CA PHE A 248 19.92 27.39 14.58
C PHE A 248 20.79 28.44 13.88
N GLY A 249 20.29 29.00 12.78
CA GLY A 249 20.91 30.14 12.11
C GLY A 249 20.65 31.49 12.82
N ALA A 250 20.23 31.47 14.09
CA ALA A 250 19.85 32.65 14.86
C ALA A 250 20.04 32.43 16.37
N VAL A 251 20.12 33.53 17.14
CA VAL A 251 20.05 33.54 18.63
C VAL A 251 19.05 34.55 19.10
N ILE A 252 18.36 34.27 20.20
CA ILE A 252 17.53 35.25 20.93
C ILE A 252 18.47 36.07 21.80
N VAL A 253 18.33 37.38 21.75
CA VAL A 253 19.09 38.31 22.60
C VAL A 253 18.19 38.92 23.68
N GLU A 254 18.57 38.72 24.93
CA GLU A 254 17.86 39.27 26.10
C GLU A 254 18.68 40.34 26.79
N ASP A 255 17.98 41.30 27.42
CA ASP A 255 18.63 42.23 28.34
C ASP A 255 18.93 41.55 29.69
N LEU A 256 19.50 42.32 30.64
CA LEU A 256 19.87 41.81 31.96
C LEU A 256 18.66 41.45 32.83
N ASP A 257 17.47 41.95 32.48
CA ASP A 257 16.21 41.68 33.15
C ASP A 257 15.44 40.51 32.51
N GLY A 258 16.01 39.89 31.46
CA GLY A 258 15.41 38.75 30.76
C GLY A 258 14.33 39.15 29.74
N HIS A 259 14.30 40.40 29.31
CA HIS A 259 13.39 40.80 28.23
C HIS A 259 14.10 40.64 26.88
N VAL A 260 13.38 40.09 25.91
CA VAL A 260 13.91 39.94 24.54
C VAL A 260 14.10 41.31 23.89
N THR A 261 15.34 41.62 23.54
CA THR A 261 15.72 42.82 22.80
C THR A 261 15.69 42.59 21.28
N GLY A 262 15.87 41.35 20.84
CA GLY A 262 15.80 41.01 19.42
C GLY A 262 16.22 39.58 19.11
N VAL A 263 16.31 39.28 17.84
CA VAL A 263 16.88 38.04 17.29
C VAL A 263 18.02 38.42 16.35
N PHE A 264 19.18 37.84 16.54
CA PHE A 264 20.34 38.02 15.67
C PHE A 264 20.53 36.77 14.79
N THR A 265 20.61 36.99 13.50
CA THR A 265 20.61 35.90 12.50
C THR A 265 21.94 35.83 11.74
N ASP A 266 22.17 34.71 11.02
CA ASP A 266 23.27 34.58 10.06
C ASP A 266 23.26 35.70 9.00
N GLY A 267 22.07 36.12 8.59
CA GLY A 267 21.91 37.26 7.68
C GLY A 267 22.43 38.57 8.28
N ASP A 268 22.18 38.81 9.60
CA ASP A 268 22.73 39.97 10.31
C ASP A 268 24.24 39.88 10.40
N LEU A 269 24.77 38.73 10.77
CA LEU A 269 26.21 38.49 10.82
C LEU A 269 26.88 38.83 9.49
N ARG A 270 26.40 38.33 8.37
CA ARG A 270 26.93 38.63 7.04
C ARG A 270 26.88 40.10 6.70
N ARG A 271 25.77 40.76 6.99
CA ARG A 271 25.61 42.23 6.78
C ARG A 271 26.61 43.06 7.62
N LYS A 272 26.86 42.66 8.88
CA LYS A 272 27.75 43.38 9.78
C LYS A 272 29.23 43.14 9.39
N LEU A 273 29.59 41.95 8.89
CA LEU A 273 30.97 41.63 8.43
C LEU A 273 31.40 42.44 7.20
N ILE A 274 30.47 42.93 6.38
CA ILE A 274 30.80 43.81 5.25
C ILE A 274 31.41 45.12 5.72
N ASN A 275 30.99 45.60 6.89
CA ASN A 275 31.45 46.90 7.45
C ASN A 275 32.72 46.82 8.28
N GLY A 276 33.36 45.65 8.43
CA GLY A 276 34.62 45.44 9.12
C GLY A 276 34.73 44.05 9.77
N ARG A 277 35.95 43.52 9.91
CA ARG A 277 36.18 42.21 10.49
C ARG A 277 36.35 42.19 12.01
N ASP A 278 36.48 43.34 12.62
CA ASP A 278 36.74 43.48 14.07
C ASP A 278 35.44 43.56 14.90
N ILE A 279 34.50 42.71 14.57
CA ILE A 279 33.18 42.67 15.24
C ILE A 279 33.05 41.53 16.25
N LEU A 280 33.92 40.52 16.19
CA LEU A 280 33.80 39.28 16.98
C LEU A 280 33.93 39.54 18.50
N ASN A 281 34.67 40.58 18.88
CA ASN A 281 34.89 40.98 20.28
C ASN A 281 33.86 42.01 20.77
N LYS A 282 32.90 42.40 19.96
CA LYS A 282 31.84 43.28 20.36
C LYS A 282 30.74 42.51 21.10
N LYS A 283 30.10 43.21 22.08
CA LYS A 283 28.93 42.71 22.80
C LYS A 283 27.70 42.74 21.93
N MET A 284 26.81 41.77 22.12
CA MET A 284 25.55 41.70 21.40
C MET A 284 24.70 43.00 21.54
N GLY A 285 24.72 43.66 22.68
CA GLY A 285 24.02 44.94 22.89
C GLY A 285 24.56 46.13 22.09
N GLU A 286 25.75 45.99 21.43
CA GLU A 286 26.31 47.04 20.58
C GLU A 286 25.81 46.98 19.12
N PHE A 287 25.05 45.92 18.80
CA PHE A 287 24.49 45.74 17.45
C PHE A 287 23.04 46.24 17.40
N ASP A 288 22.73 46.87 16.28
CA ASP A 288 21.36 47.15 15.90
C ASP A 288 20.86 46.00 15.03
N TYR A 289 19.94 45.23 15.53
CA TYR A 289 19.22 44.15 14.86
C TYR A 289 17.72 44.47 14.84
N GLY A 290 17.08 44.16 13.71
CA GLY A 290 15.68 44.52 13.50
C GLY A 290 14.75 43.91 14.55
N LYS A 291 13.56 44.47 14.67
CA LYS A 291 12.53 43.89 15.52
C LYS A 291 12.16 42.50 14.98
N PRO A 292 12.21 41.44 15.81
CA PRO A 292 11.92 40.08 15.35
C PRO A 292 10.45 39.96 14.92
N ILE A 293 10.20 39.20 13.88
CA ILE A 293 8.85 38.75 13.56
C ILE A 293 8.48 37.67 14.57
N ALA A 294 7.37 37.85 15.27
CA ALA A 294 6.95 36.98 16.36
C ALA A 294 5.59 36.35 16.08
N ILE A 295 5.37 35.18 16.66
CA ILE A 295 4.10 34.46 16.64
C ILE A 295 3.82 33.87 18.02
N GLU A 296 2.54 33.80 18.42
CA GLU A 296 2.16 33.11 19.64
C GLU A 296 2.19 31.60 19.44
N GLY A 297 2.66 30.85 20.45
CA GLY A 297 2.77 29.41 20.40
C GLY A 297 1.43 28.66 20.24
N GLU A 298 0.33 29.34 20.61
CA GLU A 298 -1.03 28.82 20.45
C GLU A 298 -1.60 28.96 19.01
N GLU A 299 -0.93 29.72 18.15
CA GLU A 299 -1.31 29.88 16.74
C GLU A 299 -1.02 28.62 15.94
N LEU A 300 -1.74 28.44 14.83
CA LEU A 300 -1.59 27.28 13.95
C LEU A 300 -0.33 27.40 13.08
N LEU A 301 0.20 26.26 12.63
CA LEU A 301 1.35 26.23 11.72
C LEU A 301 1.08 26.98 10.41
N ASN A 302 -0.16 26.98 9.93
CA ASN A 302 -0.54 27.74 8.74
C ASN A 302 -0.30 29.24 8.89
N GLU A 303 -0.50 29.80 10.09
CA GLU A 303 -0.23 31.20 10.37
C GLU A 303 1.26 31.49 10.42
N ALA A 304 2.05 30.57 10.99
CA ALA A 304 3.51 30.65 10.93
C ALA A 304 4.00 30.65 9.47
N HIS A 305 3.49 29.75 8.62
CA HIS A 305 3.84 29.69 7.22
C HIS A 305 3.50 31.00 6.47
N GLN A 306 2.35 31.59 6.77
CA GLN A 306 1.98 32.90 6.19
C GLN A 306 2.95 34.01 6.61
N LEU A 307 3.41 34.03 7.89
CA LEU A 307 4.39 35.01 8.36
C LEU A 307 5.75 34.84 7.69
N PHE A 308 6.25 33.62 7.55
CA PHE A 308 7.49 33.33 6.81
C PHE A 308 7.41 33.87 5.38
N THR A 309 6.33 33.54 4.67
CA THR A 309 6.13 33.95 3.28
C THR A 309 5.99 35.47 3.13
N LYS A 310 5.17 36.10 4.00
CA LYS A 310 4.88 37.54 3.95
C LYS A 310 6.10 38.39 4.26
N HIS A 311 6.88 37.98 5.25
CA HIS A 311 8.02 38.77 5.74
C HIS A 311 9.35 38.34 5.13
N GLN A 312 9.39 37.23 4.36
CA GLN A 312 10.58 36.67 3.75
C GLN A 312 11.71 36.44 4.77
N VAL A 313 11.37 35.85 5.92
CA VAL A 313 12.28 35.50 7.00
C VAL A 313 12.35 33.98 7.13
N ASP A 314 13.49 33.47 7.63
CA ASP A 314 13.71 32.05 7.85
C ASP A 314 13.42 31.64 9.31
N THR A 315 13.32 32.60 10.23
CA THR A 315 13.13 32.36 11.67
C THR A 315 12.07 33.27 12.23
N LEU A 316 11.15 32.71 13.04
CA LEU A 316 10.17 33.44 13.84
C LEU A 316 10.49 33.30 15.32
N LEU A 317 10.34 34.39 16.09
CA LEU A 317 10.33 34.36 17.55
C LEU A 317 9.01 33.82 18.05
N VAL A 318 9.03 32.75 18.86
CA VAL A 318 7.80 32.20 19.42
C VAL A 318 7.55 32.75 20.84
N LEU A 319 6.34 33.23 21.05
CA LEU A 319 5.89 33.79 22.29
C LEU A 319 4.87 32.91 22.99
N ASN A 320 4.85 32.96 24.31
CA ASN A 320 3.75 32.47 25.14
C ASN A 320 3.31 33.57 26.09
N ASN A 321 2.11 34.10 25.85
CA ASN A 321 1.59 35.26 26.58
C ASN A 321 2.59 36.46 26.59
N GLY A 322 3.17 36.76 25.44
CA GLY A 322 4.10 37.85 25.24
C GLY A 322 5.54 37.61 25.75
N LYS A 323 5.84 36.42 26.29
CA LYS A 323 7.21 36.01 26.67
C LYS A 323 7.80 35.08 25.63
N ALA A 324 9.05 35.31 25.28
CA ALA A 324 9.76 34.40 24.36
C ALA A 324 9.92 33.00 24.98
N VAL A 325 9.53 32.01 24.23
CA VAL A 325 9.65 30.59 24.62
C VAL A 325 10.52 29.81 23.64
N GLY A 326 10.86 30.40 22.50
CA GLY A 326 11.74 29.74 21.53
C GLY A 326 11.77 30.45 20.19
N MET A 327 12.34 29.73 19.22
CA MET A 327 12.34 30.10 17.82
C MET A 327 11.79 28.97 16.98
N LEU A 328 11.17 29.30 15.88
CA LEU A 328 10.71 28.39 14.84
C LEU A 328 11.49 28.70 13.56
N ASP A 329 12.19 27.72 13.02
CA ASP A 329 12.82 27.82 11.71
C ASP A 329 11.85 27.33 10.63
N ILE A 330 11.93 27.91 9.44
CA ILE A 330 11.07 27.49 8.31
C ILE A 330 11.26 25.99 7.98
N GLN A 331 12.47 25.44 8.19
CA GLN A 331 12.76 24.02 7.99
C GLN A 331 12.04 23.12 9.01
N ASP A 332 11.65 23.63 10.18
CA ASP A 332 10.92 22.86 11.18
C ASP A 332 9.50 22.52 10.72
N LEU A 333 8.95 23.33 9.81
CA LEU A 333 7.70 23.01 9.15
C LEU A 333 7.81 21.76 8.26
N GLU A 334 9.02 21.44 7.76
CA GLU A 334 9.27 20.29 6.88
C GLU A 334 9.75 19.04 7.64
N LYS A 335 10.49 19.21 8.77
CA LYS A 335 11.15 18.12 9.50
C LYS A 335 10.24 17.25 10.36
N SER A 336 9.04 17.66 10.68
CA SER A 336 8.11 16.91 11.54
C SER A 336 7.26 15.91 10.76
N ARG A 337 7.88 15.21 9.80
CA ARG A 337 7.30 14.08 9.06
C ARG A 337 7.45 12.76 9.79
#